data_a9b4ccaee495d4090be79304dbce91c9
#
_entry.id   a9b4ccaee495d4090be79304dbce91c9
#
_cell.length_a   1.000
_cell.length_b   1.000
_cell.length_c   1.000
_cell.angle_alpha   90.00
_cell.angle_beta   90.00
_cell.angle_gamma   90.00
#
_symmetry.space_group_name_H-M   'P 1'
#
loop_
_entity.id
_entity.type
_entity.pdbx_description
1 polymer ?
#
loop_
_entity_poly.entity_id
_entity_poly.type
_entity_poly.pdbx_seq_one_letter_code
_entity_poly.pdbx_strand_id
1 'polypeptide(L)'
;MKKRPYYDTIFLFSLFLILLWGYLNSITNPKHQVFPENLDDNINIFILAGQSNMAGRGGVMFQVWDELVPPECSSDHRILRLNENSEFDVAKEPLHAGIDVNKTCGIGPGMAFASAILRRVPNFGTIVLVPCAAGGTSIREWSRSNSVLRSRMIARAREALRYGGKIRAILWYQGEKDTETEEAMNLYPGEYRLFIDSLYQELMHPQVPFIQVALASGQGDPKWLEGVRTTQLGMEDMITVDAIGLPLQPDGLHLTTMAQVRLGNMLADAFLNSNTSV
;
A
#
# COMPACT_ATOMS: atom_id res chain seq x y z
N MET A 1 59.01 35.59 -5.55
CA MET A 1 58.17 34.63 -6.27
C MET A 1 57.92 33.41 -5.40
N LYS A 2 56.73 33.26 -4.81
CA LYS A 2 56.38 32.04 -4.00
C LYS A 2 55.92 30.96 -4.93
N LYS A 3 56.61 29.84 -4.99
CA LYS A 3 56.20 28.62 -5.68
C LYS A 3 54.97 28.08 -4.96
N ARG A 4 53.79 28.01 -5.62
CA ARG A 4 52.62 27.28 -5.13
C ARG A 4 52.92 25.79 -5.19
N PRO A 5 52.48 25.00 -4.18
CA PRO A 5 52.84 23.60 -4.10
C PRO A 5 52.02 22.77 -5.08
N TYR A 6 52.71 21.89 -5.78
CA TYR A 6 52.23 20.90 -6.76
C TYR A 6 51.22 19.90 -6.14
N TYR A 7 51.06 19.92 -4.83
CA TYR A 7 50.24 18.99 -4.05
C TYR A 7 48.74 19.22 -4.21
N ASP A 8 48.28 20.46 -4.44
CA ASP A 8 46.83 20.78 -4.58
C ASP A 8 46.26 20.18 -5.87
N THR A 9 47.04 20.08 -6.92
CA THR A 9 46.59 19.54 -8.22
C THR A 9 46.46 18.02 -8.18
N ILE A 10 47.36 17.33 -7.46
CA ILE A 10 47.35 15.87 -7.29
C ILE A 10 46.15 15.48 -6.42
N PHE A 11 45.86 16.26 -5.37
CA PHE A 11 44.71 15.99 -4.47
C PHE A 11 43.37 16.15 -5.17
N LEU A 12 43.19 17.20 -5.97
CA LEU A 12 42.01 17.42 -6.78
C LEU A 12 41.79 16.34 -7.85
N PHE A 13 42.88 15.86 -8.46
CA PHE A 13 42.82 14.78 -9.46
C PHE A 13 42.47 13.43 -8.84
N SER A 14 42.99 13.13 -7.66
CA SER A 14 42.67 11.90 -6.93
C SER A 14 41.20 11.92 -6.43
N LEU A 15 40.68 13.07 -5.96
CA LEU A 15 39.32 13.22 -5.55
C LEU A 15 38.36 13.05 -6.75
N PHE A 16 38.70 13.62 -7.91
CA PHE A 16 37.93 13.46 -9.15
C PHE A 16 37.88 11.99 -9.61
N LEU A 17 39.01 11.26 -9.54
CA LEU A 17 39.07 9.84 -9.88
C LEU A 17 38.20 8.97 -8.92
N ILE A 18 38.21 9.29 -7.63
CA ILE A 18 37.36 8.59 -6.62
C ILE A 18 35.88 8.86 -6.90
N LEU A 19 35.49 10.09 -7.18
CA LEU A 19 34.11 10.44 -7.52
C LEU A 19 33.68 9.82 -8.85
N LEU A 20 34.58 9.81 -9.85
CA LEU A 20 34.30 9.19 -11.15
C LEU A 20 34.20 7.67 -11.01
N TRP A 21 35.06 7.04 -10.21
CA TRP A 21 34.98 5.60 -9.92
C TRP A 21 33.72 5.24 -9.15
N GLY A 22 33.32 6.06 -8.15
CA GLY A 22 32.05 5.92 -7.44
C GLY A 22 30.84 6.06 -8.38
N TYR A 23 30.88 7.03 -9.29
CA TYR A 23 29.83 7.25 -10.30
C TYR A 23 29.78 6.09 -11.32
N LEU A 24 30.93 5.65 -11.85
CA LEU A 24 31.02 4.51 -12.77
C LEU A 24 30.58 3.21 -12.09
N ASN A 25 30.97 2.95 -10.84
CA ASN A 25 30.49 1.80 -10.08
C ASN A 25 28.98 1.85 -9.80
N SER A 26 28.40 3.03 -9.63
CA SER A 26 26.95 3.17 -9.48
C SER A 26 26.19 2.87 -10.78
N ILE A 27 26.82 3.08 -11.93
CA ILE A 27 26.26 2.78 -13.26
C ILE A 27 26.51 1.32 -13.67
N THR A 28 27.69 0.77 -13.34
CA THR A 28 28.11 -0.58 -13.76
C THR A 28 27.72 -1.68 -12.79
N ASN A 29 27.39 -1.35 -11.54
CA ASN A 29 26.75 -2.23 -10.58
C ASN A 29 25.34 -1.66 -10.26
N PRO A 30 24.32 -1.88 -11.08
CA PRO A 30 22.99 -1.88 -10.56
C PRO A 30 23.03 -2.88 -9.41
N LYS A 31 22.69 -2.44 -8.18
CA LYS A 31 22.51 -3.34 -7.05
C LYS A 31 21.82 -4.58 -7.58
N HIS A 32 22.52 -5.73 -7.58
CA HIS A 32 21.91 -7.00 -7.95
C HIS A 32 20.79 -7.23 -6.92
N GLN A 33 19.60 -6.76 -7.27
CA GLN A 33 18.41 -7.13 -6.55
C GLN A 33 18.24 -8.62 -6.76
N VAL A 34 18.34 -9.36 -5.67
CA VAL A 34 18.12 -10.79 -5.66
C VAL A 34 16.63 -11.00 -5.91
N PHE A 35 16.26 -11.06 -7.20
CA PHE A 35 14.98 -11.67 -7.54
C PHE A 35 15.04 -13.14 -7.12
N PRO A 36 13.97 -13.68 -6.56
CA PRO A 36 13.82 -15.12 -6.49
C PRO A 36 14.05 -15.68 -7.89
N GLU A 37 14.97 -16.63 -8.06
CA GLU A 37 15.46 -17.16 -9.35
C GLU A 37 14.36 -17.74 -10.28
N ASN A 38 13.09 -17.71 -9.88
CA ASN A 38 11.93 -18.26 -10.59
C ASN A 38 10.73 -17.30 -10.58
N LEU A 39 10.93 -16.01 -10.87
CA LEU A 39 9.79 -15.13 -11.14
C LEU A 39 9.13 -15.56 -12.45
N ASP A 40 7.84 -15.90 -12.36
CA ASP A 40 6.97 -16.03 -13.54
C ASP A 40 6.93 -14.66 -14.25
N ASP A 41 7.03 -14.64 -15.59
CA ASP A 41 6.92 -13.42 -16.41
C ASP A 41 5.56 -12.69 -16.22
N ASN A 42 4.57 -13.35 -15.61
CA ASN A 42 3.26 -12.78 -15.32
C ASN A 42 3.22 -12.15 -13.92
N ILE A 43 3.74 -10.92 -13.81
CA ILE A 43 3.75 -10.15 -12.56
C ILE A 43 2.47 -9.32 -12.45
N ASN A 44 1.73 -9.52 -11.35
CA ASN A 44 0.46 -8.85 -11.05
C ASN A 44 0.61 -7.96 -9.81
N ILE A 45 0.56 -6.65 -9.99
CA ILE A 45 0.83 -5.65 -8.95
C ILE A 45 -0.48 -5.18 -8.34
N PHE A 46 -0.57 -5.18 -7.00
CA PHE A 46 -1.68 -4.65 -6.22
C PHE A 46 -1.20 -3.58 -5.25
N ILE A 47 -1.78 -2.39 -5.31
CA ILE A 47 -1.45 -1.28 -4.42
C ILE A 47 -2.36 -1.34 -3.21
N LEU A 48 -1.81 -1.35 -2.00
CA LEU A 48 -2.53 -1.38 -0.74
C LEU A 48 -2.46 -0.01 -0.09
N ALA A 49 -3.50 0.80 -0.22
CA ALA A 49 -3.50 2.19 0.23
C ALA A 49 -4.70 2.53 1.13
N GLY A 50 -4.60 3.60 1.87
CA GLY A 50 -5.59 4.02 2.84
C GLY A 50 -4.98 4.26 4.22
N GLN A 51 -5.64 3.80 5.28
CA GLN A 51 -5.17 4.03 6.65
C GLN A 51 -4.99 2.75 7.47
N SER A 52 -5.16 2.82 8.78
CA SER A 52 -4.74 1.78 9.74
C SER A 52 -5.32 0.39 9.48
N ASN A 53 -6.58 0.27 9.09
CA ASN A 53 -7.19 -1.03 8.79
C ASN A 53 -6.64 -1.65 7.49
N MET A 54 -6.19 -0.85 6.52
CA MET A 54 -5.44 -1.36 5.36
C MET A 54 -3.98 -1.68 5.74
N ALA A 55 -3.34 -0.83 6.57
CA ALA A 55 -1.98 -1.07 7.03
C ALA A 55 -1.86 -2.33 7.91
N GLY A 56 -2.96 -2.74 8.51
CA GLY A 56 -3.05 -3.91 9.40
C GLY A 56 -2.86 -3.54 10.86
N ARG A 57 -3.89 -3.86 11.67
CA ARG A 57 -3.87 -3.75 13.14
C ARG A 57 -4.37 -5.04 13.80
N GLY A 58 -4.67 -6.09 13.01
CA GLY A 58 -5.07 -7.37 13.57
C GLY A 58 -4.01 -7.92 14.52
N GLY A 59 -4.42 -8.26 15.76
CA GLY A 59 -3.52 -8.72 16.82
C GLY A 59 -2.70 -7.62 17.51
N VAL A 60 -2.90 -6.32 17.18
CA VAL A 60 -2.19 -5.22 17.84
C VAL A 60 -3.02 -4.70 19.01
N MET A 61 -2.49 -4.82 20.22
CA MET A 61 -3.06 -4.24 21.43
C MET A 61 -1.99 -3.43 22.18
N PHE A 62 -2.35 -2.23 22.65
CA PHE A 62 -1.42 -1.34 23.37
C PHE A 62 -0.08 -1.13 22.65
N GLN A 63 -0.12 -0.98 21.31
CA GLN A 63 1.06 -0.82 20.45
C GLN A 63 2.00 -2.06 20.45
N VAL A 64 1.52 -3.22 20.86
CA VAL A 64 2.25 -4.50 20.78
C VAL A 64 1.45 -5.45 19.87
N TRP A 65 2.13 -6.06 18.90
CA TRP A 65 1.56 -7.11 18.06
C TRP A 65 1.80 -8.47 18.70
N ASP A 66 0.79 -9.34 18.67
CA ASP A 66 0.82 -10.68 19.25
C ASP A 66 1.63 -11.71 18.43
N GLU A 67 2.09 -11.31 17.23
CA GLU A 67 2.86 -12.14 16.28
C GLU A 67 2.13 -13.39 15.78
N LEU A 68 0.81 -13.49 16.04
CA LEU A 68 0.02 -14.62 15.57
C LEU A 68 -0.40 -14.44 14.11
N VAL A 69 0.20 -15.23 13.24
CA VAL A 69 -0.08 -15.21 11.79
C VAL A 69 -1.03 -16.35 11.42
N PRO A 70 -2.26 -16.04 10.96
CA PRO A 70 -3.19 -17.04 10.46
C PRO A 70 -2.63 -17.80 9.24
N PRO A 71 -3.03 -19.08 9.03
CA PRO A 71 -2.59 -19.86 7.87
C PRO A 71 -2.84 -19.17 6.52
N GLU A 72 -3.93 -18.39 6.38
CA GLU A 72 -4.28 -17.64 5.20
C GLU A 72 -3.32 -16.47 4.90
N CYS A 73 -2.54 -16.06 5.91
CA CYS A 73 -1.52 -15.01 5.81
C CYS A 73 -0.09 -15.57 5.78
N SER A 74 0.06 -16.90 5.66
CA SER A 74 1.37 -17.54 5.55
C SER A 74 2.10 -17.09 4.28
N SER A 75 3.43 -16.96 4.37
CA SER A 75 4.26 -16.61 3.22
C SER A 75 4.18 -17.66 2.12
N ASP A 76 4.11 -17.21 0.86
CA ASP A 76 4.20 -18.01 -0.36
C ASP A 76 5.24 -17.33 -1.27
N HIS A 77 6.15 -18.08 -1.88
CA HIS A 77 7.19 -17.55 -2.76
C HIS A 77 6.65 -16.80 -4.00
N ARG A 78 5.37 -17.01 -4.34
CA ARG A 78 4.66 -16.30 -5.42
C ARG A 78 4.03 -14.99 -4.95
N ILE A 79 4.08 -14.67 -3.67
CA ILE A 79 3.58 -13.40 -3.12
C ILE A 79 4.78 -12.59 -2.67
N LEU A 80 5.05 -11.51 -3.37
CA LEU A 80 6.13 -10.59 -3.06
C LEU A 80 5.59 -9.30 -2.47
N ARG A 81 6.44 -8.61 -1.72
CA ARG A 81 6.19 -7.27 -1.18
C ARG A 81 7.24 -6.29 -1.69
N LEU A 82 6.83 -5.10 -2.10
CA LEU A 82 7.76 -3.99 -2.23
C LEU A 82 8.06 -3.44 -0.83
N ASN A 83 9.27 -3.64 -0.33
CA ASN A 83 9.67 -3.22 1.01
C ASN A 83 9.97 -1.71 1.11
N GLU A 84 10.41 -1.24 2.26
CA GLU A 84 10.74 0.18 2.52
C GLU A 84 11.97 0.67 1.74
N ASN A 85 12.85 -0.23 1.30
CA ASN A 85 14.03 0.07 0.48
C ASN A 85 13.72 0.03 -1.02
N SER A 86 12.44 -0.13 -1.41
CA SER A 86 12.02 -0.32 -2.80
C SER A 86 12.59 -1.57 -3.47
N GLU A 87 12.75 -2.63 -2.70
CA GLU A 87 13.21 -3.95 -3.14
C GLU A 87 12.07 -4.95 -2.98
N PHE A 88 12.07 -6.02 -3.79
CA PHE A 88 11.12 -7.11 -3.62
C PHE A 88 11.66 -8.14 -2.64
N ASP A 89 10.85 -8.49 -1.65
CA ASP A 89 11.09 -9.65 -0.79
C ASP A 89 9.84 -10.55 -0.77
N VAL A 90 9.99 -11.79 -0.33
CA VAL A 90 8.84 -12.68 -0.11
C VAL A 90 7.95 -12.04 0.95
N ALA A 91 6.69 -11.84 0.60
CA ALA A 91 5.75 -11.16 1.46
C ALA A 91 5.51 -11.93 2.77
N LYS A 92 5.51 -11.20 3.87
CA LYS A 92 5.16 -11.68 5.21
C LYS A 92 4.50 -10.57 6.01
N GLU A 93 3.70 -10.97 6.99
CA GLU A 93 3.12 -10.01 7.94
C GLU A 93 4.18 -9.52 8.96
N PRO A 94 4.07 -8.28 9.43
CA PRO A 94 3.12 -7.26 8.99
C PRO A 94 3.56 -6.61 7.66
N LEU A 95 2.67 -6.60 6.66
CA LEU A 95 3.00 -6.09 5.32
C LEU A 95 3.47 -4.64 5.31
N HIS A 96 2.95 -3.80 6.20
CA HIS A 96 3.28 -2.37 6.28
C HIS A 96 4.41 -2.06 7.28
N ALA A 97 5.11 -3.07 7.81
CA ALA A 97 6.31 -2.84 8.61
C ALA A 97 7.34 -2.01 7.81
N GLY A 98 7.87 -0.94 8.40
CA GLY A 98 8.76 0.00 7.75
C GLY A 98 8.09 1.00 6.79
N ILE A 99 6.79 0.83 6.48
CA ILE A 99 6.00 1.69 5.58
C ILE A 99 5.08 2.63 6.36
N ASP A 100 4.25 2.11 7.27
CA ASP A 100 3.44 2.89 8.21
C ASP A 100 4.29 3.17 9.45
N VAL A 101 5.25 4.06 9.29
CA VAL A 101 6.23 4.42 10.33
C VAL A 101 5.55 5.06 11.55
N ASN A 102 6.17 4.89 12.72
CA ASN A 102 5.65 5.36 14.02
C ASN A 102 4.34 4.68 14.48
N LYS A 103 3.97 3.58 13.87
CA LYS A 103 2.81 2.76 14.26
C LYS A 103 3.20 1.29 14.32
N THR A 104 2.66 0.57 15.29
CA THR A 104 2.77 -0.89 15.29
C THR A 104 1.79 -1.47 14.27
N CYS A 105 2.32 -2.21 13.31
CA CYS A 105 1.53 -2.97 12.34
C CYS A 105 1.36 -4.41 12.82
N GLY A 106 0.24 -5.00 12.47
CA GLY A 106 -0.09 -6.41 12.65
C GLY A 106 -0.71 -6.96 11.36
N ILE A 107 -1.62 -7.92 11.48
CA ILE A 107 -2.29 -8.51 10.34
C ILE A 107 -3.16 -7.47 9.63
N GLY A 108 -2.98 -7.38 8.30
CA GLY A 108 -3.81 -6.63 7.38
C GLY A 108 -4.58 -7.54 6.41
N PRO A 109 -5.37 -6.98 5.48
CA PRO A 109 -6.13 -7.79 4.53
C PRO A 109 -5.28 -8.31 3.36
N GLY A 110 -4.07 -7.78 3.15
CA GLY A 110 -3.31 -7.97 1.90
C GLY A 110 -2.81 -9.39 1.69
N MET A 111 -2.26 -10.06 2.70
CA MET A 111 -1.79 -11.45 2.56
C MET A 111 -2.95 -12.40 2.31
N ALA A 112 -4.04 -12.29 3.08
CA ALA A 112 -5.23 -13.12 2.89
C ALA A 112 -5.86 -12.89 1.50
N PHE A 113 -5.86 -11.66 0.99
CA PHE A 113 -6.27 -11.32 -0.37
C PHE A 113 -5.44 -12.06 -1.42
N ALA A 114 -4.12 -11.94 -1.37
CA ALA A 114 -3.22 -12.56 -2.34
C ALA A 114 -3.30 -14.10 -2.29
N SER A 115 -3.28 -14.66 -1.09
CA SER A 115 -3.44 -16.09 -0.86
C SER A 115 -4.77 -16.62 -1.41
N ALA A 116 -5.87 -15.87 -1.23
CA ALA A 116 -7.19 -16.24 -1.75
C ALA A 116 -7.22 -16.26 -3.29
N ILE A 117 -6.57 -15.31 -3.96
CA ILE A 117 -6.43 -15.30 -5.42
C ILE A 117 -5.67 -16.55 -5.88
N LEU A 118 -4.50 -16.83 -5.32
CA LEU A 118 -3.68 -17.98 -5.73
C LEU A 118 -4.36 -19.34 -5.49
N ARG A 119 -5.19 -19.45 -4.44
CA ARG A 119 -5.99 -20.67 -4.21
C ARG A 119 -7.08 -20.87 -5.24
N ARG A 120 -7.72 -19.78 -5.71
CA ARG A 120 -8.84 -19.84 -6.68
C ARG A 120 -8.36 -19.89 -8.12
N VAL A 121 -7.21 -19.26 -8.40
CA VAL A 121 -6.58 -19.19 -9.72
C VAL A 121 -5.11 -19.60 -9.59
N PRO A 122 -4.80 -20.92 -9.54
CA PRO A 122 -3.43 -21.40 -9.29
C PRO A 122 -2.38 -20.87 -10.27
N ASN A 123 -2.77 -20.58 -11.51
CA ASN A 123 -1.90 -20.07 -12.59
C ASN A 123 -1.97 -18.55 -12.73
N PHE A 124 -2.34 -17.82 -11.67
CA PHE A 124 -2.46 -16.35 -11.71
C PHE A 124 -1.12 -15.65 -11.95
N GLY A 125 -0.01 -16.31 -11.66
CA GLY A 125 1.34 -15.78 -11.73
C GLY A 125 1.83 -15.21 -10.39
N THR A 126 2.87 -14.40 -10.45
CA THR A 126 3.44 -13.75 -9.27
C THR A 126 2.58 -12.55 -8.85
N ILE A 127 2.24 -12.46 -7.57
CA ILE A 127 1.54 -11.32 -6.97
C ILE A 127 2.56 -10.43 -6.27
N VAL A 128 2.55 -9.14 -6.60
CA VAL A 128 3.35 -8.12 -5.91
C VAL A 128 2.42 -7.20 -5.13
N LEU A 129 2.56 -7.20 -3.82
CA LEU A 129 1.87 -6.28 -2.92
C LEU A 129 2.72 -5.01 -2.71
N VAL A 130 2.11 -3.85 -2.92
CA VAL A 130 2.76 -2.54 -2.74
C VAL A 130 2.11 -1.81 -1.56
N PRO A 131 2.63 -1.99 -0.33
CA PRO A 131 2.11 -1.32 0.86
C PRO A 131 2.30 0.20 0.76
N CYS A 132 1.21 0.97 0.94
CA CYS A 132 1.22 2.44 0.86
C CYS A 132 0.37 3.09 1.95
N ALA A 133 -0.40 2.31 2.71
CA ALA A 133 -1.31 2.86 3.71
C ALA A 133 -0.56 3.56 4.86
N ALA A 134 -1.21 4.58 5.45
CA ALA A 134 -0.72 5.34 6.58
C ALA A 134 -1.82 5.53 7.63
N GLY A 135 -1.61 5.01 8.83
CA GLY A 135 -2.60 5.01 9.91
C GLY A 135 -2.96 6.41 10.42
N GLY A 136 -4.27 6.64 10.65
CA GLY A 136 -4.79 7.88 11.23
C GLY A 136 -4.83 9.07 10.27
N THR A 137 -4.81 8.82 8.95
CA THR A 137 -4.84 9.87 7.93
C THR A 137 -6.25 10.15 7.42
N SER A 138 -6.59 11.43 7.26
CA SER A 138 -7.85 11.90 6.67
C SER A 138 -7.77 11.87 5.14
N ILE A 139 -8.94 11.84 4.48
CA ILE A 139 -9.01 11.92 3.01
C ILE A 139 -8.34 13.21 2.48
N ARG A 140 -8.43 14.31 3.21
CA ARG A 140 -7.82 15.59 2.86
C ARG A 140 -6.30 15.53 2.77
N GLU A 141 -5.64 14.66 3.54
CA GLU A 141 -4.18 14.44 3.44
C GLU A 141 -3.80 13.72 2.15
N TRP A 142 -4.72 12.97 1.54
CA TRP A 142 -4.54 12.29 0.26
C TRP A 142 -4.93 13.15 -0.95
N SER A 143 -5.96 14.01 -0.82
CA SER A 143 -6.55 14.80 -1.92
C SER A 143 -5.74 16.03 -2.29
N ARG A 144 -5.14 16.71 -1.29
CA ARG A 144 -4.47 18.01 -1.52
C ARG A 144 -3.37 17.92 -2.60
N SER A 145 -3.16 19.03 -3.32
CA SER A 145 -2.22 19.10 -4.46
C SER A 145 -0.78 18.70 -4.12
N ASN A 146 -0.33 18.99 -2.89
CA ASN A 146 1.00 18.64 -2.38
C ASN A 146 0.97 17.43 -1.43
N SER A 147 0.08 16.48 -1.66
CA SER A 147 -0.03 15.29 -0.81
C SER A 147 1.24 14.44 -0.88
N VAL A 148 1.92 14.33 0.27
CA VAL A 148 3.06 13.44 0.43
C VAL A 148 2.62 11.97 0.36
N LEU A 149 1.43 11.64 0.86
CA LEU A 149 0.88 10.28 0.87
C LEU A 149 0.61 9.79 -0.55
N ARG A 150 -0.11 10.59 -1.36
CA ARG A 150 -0.40 10.26 -2.76
C ARG A 150 0.89 10.21 -3.58
N SER A 151 1.79 11.18 -3.43
CA SER A 151 3.07 11.19 -4.13
C SER A 151 3.93 9.96 -3.80
N ARG A 152 3.97 9.54 -2.53
CA ARG A 152 4.65 8.32 -2.09
C ARG A 152 4.02 7.07 -2.70
N MET A 153 2.68 6.98 -2.70
CA MET A 153 1.95 5.86 -3.31
C MET A 153 2.30 5.73 -4.81
N ILE A 154 2.27 6.84 -5.56
CA ILE A 154 2.58 6.86 -6.97
C ILE A 154 4.06 6.50 -7.23
N ALA A 155 4.98 7.02 -6.43
CA ALA A 155 6.39 6.67 -6.55
C ALA A 155 6.62 5.17 -6.33
N ARG A 156 5.99 4.57 -5.31
CA ARG A 156 6.08 3.13 -5.04
C ARG A 156 5.42 2.28 -6.14
N ALA A 157 4.29 2.72 -6.68
CA ALA A 157 3.66 2.06 -7.81
C ALA A 157 4.56 2.06 -9.06
N ARG A 158 5.18 3.19 -9.37
CA ARG A 158 6.15 3.31 -10.46
C ARG A 158 7.40 2.47 -10.23
N GLU A 159 7.88 2.40 -9.00
CA GLU A 159 9.02 1.56 -8.65
C GLU A 159 8.69 0.08 -8.87
N ALA A 160 7.51 -0.38 -8.44
CA ALA A 160 7.07 -1.76 -8.70
C ALA A 160 7.00 -2.08 -10.20
N LEU A 161 6.53 -1.14 -11.04
CA LEU A 161 6.45 -1.29 -12.49
C LEU A 161 7.81 -1.38 -13.19
N ARG A 162 8.89 -0.89 -12.57
CA ARG A 162 10.26 -1.02 -13.16
C ARG A 162 10.73 -2.45 -13.31
N TYR A 163 10.15 -3.35 -12.55
CA TYR A 163 10.44 -4.78 -12.60
C TYR A 163 9.57 -5.55 -13.61
N GLY A 164 8.75 -4.82 -14.38
CA GLY A 164 7.77 -5.41 -15.29
C GLY A 164 6.42 -5.65 -14.62
N GLY A 165 5.51 -6.29 -15.37
CA GLY A 165 4.17 -6.59 -14.89
C GLY A 165 3.16 -5.46 -15.11
N LYS A 166 2.00 -5.58 -14.49
CA LYS A 166 0.90 -4.63 -14.61
C LYS A 166 0.21 -4.40 -13.27
N ILE A 167 -0.25 -3.17 -13.02
CA ILE A 167 -1.11 -2.87 -11.88
C ILE A 167 -2.48 -3.45 -12.17
N ARG A 168 -2.93 -4.39 -11.32
CA ARG A 168 -4.21 -5.09 -11.47
C ARG A 168 -5.35 -4.42 -10.72
N ALA A 169 -5.06 -3.85 -9.56
CA ALA A 169 -6.02 -3.07 -8.77
C ALA A 169 -5.32 -2.19 -7.73
N ILE A 170 -6.06 -1.18 -7.27
CA ILE A 170 -5.78 -0.43 -6.06
C ILE A 170 -6.79 -0.89 -5.01
N LEU A 171 -6.32 -1.38 -3.87
CA LEU A 171 -7.13 -1.73 -2.71
C LEU A 171 -7.09 -0.56 -1.73
N TRP A 172 -8.25 -0.01 -1.41
CA TRP A 172 -8.39 1.21 -0.62
C TRP A 172 -9.26 1.00 0.61
N TYR A 173 -8.72 1.27 1.81
CA TYR A 173 -9.49 1.28 3.05
C TYR A 173 -9.09 2.50 3.88
N GLN A 174 -9.95 3.53 3.86
CA GLN A 174 -9.72 4.81 4.52
C GLN A 174 -11.08 5.49 4.77
N GLY A 175 -11.15 6.36 5.77
CA GLY A 175 -12.31 7.19 6.07
C GLY A 175 -12.61 7.25 7.55
N GLU A 176 -12.07 6.35 8.39
CA GLU A 176 -12.33 6.31 9.83
C GLU A 176 -11.91 7.63 10.52
N LYS A 177 -10.81 8.26 10.06
CA LYS A 177 -10.37 9.58 10.54
C LYS A 177 -11.37 10.67 10.20
N ASP A 178 -12.07 10.54 9.09
CA ASP A 178 -13.02 11.54 8.60
C ASP A 178 -14.40 11.40 9.27
N THR A 179 -14.57 10.42 10.17
CA THR A 179 -15.74 10.26 11.03
C THR A 179 -15.58 10.88 12.42
N GLU A 180 -14.50 11.62 12.71
CA GLU A 180 -14.29 12.26 14.02
C GLU A 180 -15.16 13.49 14.25
N THR A 181 -15.49 14.21 13.18
CA THR A 181 -16.25 15.45 13.26
C THR A 181 -17.27 15.55 12.11
N GLU A 182 -18.33 16.32 12.33
CA GLU A 182 -19.33 16.62 11.30
C GLU A 182 -18.71 17.36 10.11
N GLU A 183 -17.74 18.25 10.36
CA GLU A 183 -17.03 19.00 9.30
C GLU A 183 -16.24 18.04 8.39
N ALA A 184 -15.47 17.12 8.97
CA ALA A 184 -14.70 16.14 8.21
C ALA A 184 -15.61 15.24 7.37
N MET A 185 -16.69 14.73 7.94
CA MET A 185 -17.70 13.93 7.23
C MET A 185 -18.32 14.71 6.08
N ASN A 186 -18.69 15.99 6.28
CA ASN A 186 -19.30 16.82 5.23
C ASN A 186 -18.32 17.14 4.09
N LEU A 187 -17.01 17.24 4.37
CA LEU A 187 -15.99 17.47 3.34
C LEU A 187 -15.61 16.19 2.58
N TYR A 188 -15.84 15.02 3.17
CA TYR A 188 -15.37 13.74 2.64
C TYR A 188 -15.76 13.49 1.18
N PRO A 189 -17.00 13.72 0.72
CA PRO A 189 -17.40 13.42 -0.67
C PRO A 189 -16.58 14.19 -1.70
N GLY A 190 -16.38 15.50 -1.49
CA GLY A 190 -15.62 16.36 -2.38
C GLY A 190 -14.13 16.04 -2.41
N GLU A 191 -13.53 15.86 -1.21
CA GLU A 191 -12.11 15.51 -1.07
C GLU A 191 -11.82 14.11 -1.63
N TYR A 192 -12.76 13.16 -1.47
CA TYR A 192 -12.58 11.81 -2.00
C TYR A 192 -12.59 11.80 -3.54
N ARG A 193 -13.53 12.53 -4.18
CA ARG A 193 -13.54 12.67 -5.63
C ARG A 193 -12.26 13.34 -6.14
N LEU A 194 -11.84 14.43 -5.49
CA LEU A 194 -10.60 15.12 -5.83
C LEU A 194 -9.36 14.20 -5.71
N PHE A 195 -9.32 13.34 -4.69
CA PHE A 195 -8.25 12.35 -4.54
C PHE A 195 -8.23 11.38 -5.73
N ILE A 196 -9.37 10.80 -6.08
CA ILE A 196 -9.47 9.83 -7.18
C ILE A 196 -9.06 10.44 -8.52
N ASP A 197 -9.58 11.63 -8.84
CA ASP A 197 -9.28 12.33 -10.08
C ASP A 197 -7.78 12.65 -10.19
N SER A 198 -7.18 13.15 -9.10
CA SER A 198 -5.76 13.44 -9.02
C SER A 198 -4.90 12.18 -9.13
N LEU A 199 -5.33 11.09 -8.50
CA LEU A 199 -4.63 9.81 -8.53
C LEU A 199 -4.54 9.24 -9.94
N TYR A 200 -5.65 9.17 -10.65
CA TYR A 200 -5.68 8.63 -12.01
C TYR A 200 -4.90 9.51 -12.99
N GLN A 201 -4.98 10.83 -12.84
CA GLN A 201 -4.21 11.78 -13.64
C GLN A 201 -2.70 11.57 -13.44
N GLU A 202 -2.25 11.44 -12.20
CA GLU A 202 -0.83 11.32 -11.88
C GLU A 202 -0.28 9.90 -12.12
N LEU A 203 -1.10 8.86 -11.94
CA LEU A 203 -0.72 7.47 -12.19
C LEU A 203 -0.61 7.17 -13.70
N MET A 204 -1.32 7.95 -14.55
CA MET A 204 -1.41 7.79 -16.01
C MET A 204 -1.95 6.40 -16.43
N HIS A 205 -2.73 5.76 -15.58
CA HIS A 205 -3.38 4.47 -15.79
C HIS A 205 -4.87 4.55 -15.43
N PRO A 206 -5.71 5.23 -16.23
CA PRO A 206 -7.10 5.55 -15.86
C PRO A 206 -8.03 4.34 -15.76
N GLN A 207 -7.59 3.18 -16.23
CA GLN A 207 -8.39 1.94 -16.24
C GLN A 207 -8.02 0.94 -15.14
N VAL A 208 -7.14 1.32 -14.21
CA VAL A 208 -6.83 0.45 -13.07
C VAL A 208 -8.05 0.34 -12.16
N PRO A 209 -8.57 -0.87 -11.90
CA PRO A 209 -9.68 -1.06 -10.99
C PRO A 209 -9.38 -0.49 -9.60
N PHE A 210 -10.35 0.25 -9.04
CA PHE A 210 -10.29 0.75 -7.69
C PHE A 210 -11.29 -0.02 -6.83
N ILE A 211 -10.78 -0.79 -5.87
CA ILE A 211 -11.58 -1.60 -4.96
C ILE A 211 -11.53 -0.93 -3.59
N GLN A 212 -12.60 -0.25 -3.24
CA GLN A 212 -12.72 0.41 -1.95
C GLN A 212 -13.43 -0.44 -0.91
N VAL A 213 -13.12 -0.19 0.35
CA VAL A 213 -13.82 -0.75 1.49
C VAL A 213 -14.73 0.32 2.10
N ALA A 214 -16.04 0.08 2.13
CA ALA A 214 -16.96 0.87 2.93
C ALA A 214 -16.76 0.50 4.41
N LEU A 215 -16.59 1.52 5.26
CA LEU A 215 -16.11 1.41 6.63
C LEU A 215 -16.89 0.42 7.49
N ALA A 216 -16.17 -0.36 8.33
CA ALA A 216 -16.78 -1.16 9.41
C ALA A 216 -17.04 -0.32 10.67
N SER A 217 -16.27 0.75 10.88
CA SER A 217 -16.21 1.51 12.14
C SER A 217 -15.81 2.96 11.89
N GLY A 218 -16.01 3.79 12.90
CA GLY A 218 -15.63 5.20 12.91
C GLY A 218 -15.20 5.66 14.30
N GLN A 219 -14.76 6.91 14.42
CA GLN A 219 -14.17 7.46 15.64
C GLN A 219 -15.09 8.43 16.40
N GLY A 220 -16.16 8.92 15.77
CA GLY A 220 -17.05 9.91 16.35
C GLY A 220 -18.50 9.42 16.47
N ASP A 221 -19.43 10.34 16.30
CA ASP A 221 -20.87 10.03 16.30
C ASP A 221 -21.20 9.02 15.19
N PRO A 222 -22.01 7.98 15.47
CA PRO A 222 -22.42 7.00 14.46
C PRO A 222 -23.02 7.60 13.18
N LYS A 223 -23.66 8.75 13.26
CA LYS A 223 -24.18 9.46 12.07
C LYS A 223 -23.10 9.94 11.11
N TRP A 224 -21.89 10.25 11.63
CA TRP A 224 -20.75 10.66 10.80
C TRP A 224 -20.13 9.45 10.08
N LEU A 225 -20.09 8.30 10.74
CA LEU A 225 -19.76 7.04 10.08
C LEU A 225 -20.70 6.76 8.92
N GLU A 226 -22.03 6.87 9.16
CA GLU A 226 -23.02 6.63 8.12
C GLU A 226 -22.90 7.63 6.96
N GLY A 227 -22.57 8.89 7.23
CA GLY A 227 -22.33 9.91 6.19
C GLY A 227 -21.15 9.56 5.29
N VAL A 228 -20.01 9.12 5.87
CA VAL A 228 -18.86 8.67 5.10
C VAL A 228 -19.18 7.41 4.31
N ARG A 229 -19.85 6.43 4.93
CA ARG A 229 -20.29 5.18 4.26
C ARG A 229 -21.23 5.45 3.10
N THR A 230 -22.18 6.37 3.26
CA THR A 230 -23.10 6.78 2.18
C THR A 230 -22.33 7.25 0.95
N THR A 231 -21.28 8.04 1.15
CA THR A 231 -20.39 8.45 0.06
C THR A 231 -19.70 7.23 -0.59
N GLN A 232 -19.11 6.35 0.21
CA GLN A 232 -18.39 5.18 -0.29
C GLN A 232 -19.31 4.23 -1.07
N LEU A 233 -20.49 3.95 -0.54
CA LEU A 233 -21.47 3.08 -1.18
C LEU A 233 -22.12 3.70 -2.44
N GLY A 234 -22.14 5.02 -2.55
CA GLY A 234 -22.68 5.77 -3.69
C GLY A 234 -21.69 5.98 -4.85
N MET A 235 -20.45 5.48 -4.76
CA MET A 235 -19.46 5.60 -5.84
C MET A 235 -19.65 4.50 -6.89
N GLU A 236 -20.51 4.73 -7.86
CA GLU A 236 -20.90 3.74 -8.89
C GLU A 236 -19.74 3.31 -9.82
N ASP A 237 -18.73 4.14 -9.96
CA ASP A 237 -17.52 3.89 -10.79
C ASP A 237 -16.44 3.07 -10.06
N MET A 238 -16.72 2.60 -8.84
CA MET A 238 -15.81 1.80 -8.03
C MET A 238 -16.40 0.45 -7.63
N ILE A 239 -15.51 -0.49 -7.39
CA ILE A 239 -15.88 -1.78 -6.80
C ILE A 239 -15.88 -1.57 -5.28
N THR A 240 -17.04 -1.74 -4.64
CA THR A 240 -17.16 -1.51 -3.19
C THR A 240 -17.34 -2.83 -2.44
N VAL A 241 -16.50 -3.05 -1.43
CA VAL A 241 -16.61 -4.14 -0.46
C VAL A 241 -17.12 -3.56 0.85
N ASP A 242 -18.26 -4.01 1.32
CA ASP A 242 -18.84 -3.52 2.57
C ASP A 242 -18.28 -4.29 3.77
N ALA A 243 -17.57 -3.59 4.65
CA ALA A 243 -16.98 -4.17 5.85
C ALA A 243 -17.87 -4.11 7.09
N ILE A 244 -19.11 -3.57 6.97
CA ILE A 244 -20.01 -3.48 8.12
C ILE A 244 -20.27 -4.87 8.75
N GLY A 245 -20.27 -4.94 10.08
CA GLY A 245 -20.46 -6.18 10.80
C GLY A 245 -19.25 -7.08 10.90
N LEU A 246 -18.09 -6.71 10.33
CA LEU A 246 -16.84 -7.39 10.62
C LEU A 246 -16.42 -7.13 12.08
N PRO A 247 -15.97 -8.17 12.82
CA PRO A 247 -15.57 -8.03 14.21
C PRO A 247 -14.45 -7.02 14.45
N LEU A 248 -14.66 -6.14 15.43
CA LEU A 248 -13.69 -5.14 15.85
C LEU A 248 -12.92 -5.60 17.09
N GLN A 249 -11.73 -5.04 17.26
CA GLN A 249 -10.95 -5.16 18.49
C GLN A 249 -11.64 -4.37 19.63
N PRO A 250 -11.17 -4.53 20.89
CA PRO A 250 -11.75 -3.82 22.03
C PRO A 250 -11.72 -2.29 21.93
N ASP A 251 -10.89 -1.74 21.04
CA ASP A 251 -10.86 -0.30 20.77
C ASP A 251 -12.07 0.21 19.95
N GLY A 252 -12.90 -0.70 19.46
CA GLY A 252 -14.09 -0.37 18.66
C GLY A 252 -13.80 0.24 17.29
N LEU A 253 -12.53 0.24 16.86
CA LEU A 253 -12.10 0.89 15.63
C LEU A 253 -11.41 -0.08 14.65
N HIS A 254 -10.47 -0.86 15.14
CA HIS A 254 -9.67 -1.72 14.29
C HIS A 254 -10.28 -3.13 14.18
N LEU A 255 -10.19 -3.71 12.98
CA LEU A 255 -10.63 -5.08 12.73
C LEU A 255 -9.76 -6.07 13.50
N THR A 256 -10.38 -7.14 14.03
CA THR A 256 -9.66 -8.27 14.60
C THR A 256 -8.83 -8.99 13.53
N THR A 257 -7.85 -9.81 13.94
CA THR A 257 -7.06 -10.64 13.03
C THR A 257 -7.93 -11.46 12.05
N MET A 258 -8.95 -12.14 12.55
CA MET A 258 -9.83 -12.95 11.70
C MET A 258 -10.76 -12.12 10.82
N ALA A 259 -11.12 -10.90 11.26
CA ALA A 259 -11.86 -9.95 10.43
C ALA A 259 -11.01 -9.43 9.27
N GLN A 260 -9.71 -9.20 9.47
CA GLN A 260 -8.76 -8.85 8.41
C GLN A 260 -8.63 -9.98 7.37
N VAL A 261 -8.53 -11.22 7.82
CA VAL A 261 -8.53 -12.40 6.93
C VAL A 261 -9.82 -12.46 6.12
N ARG A 262 -10.98 -12.27 6.76
CA ARG A 262 -12.27 -12.27 6.08
C ARG A 262 -12.35 -11.13 5.06
N LEU A 263 -11.93 -9.92 5.41
CA LEU A 263 -11.88 -8.79 4.49
C LEU A 263 -10.97 -9.08 3.28
N GLY A 264 -9.81 -9.68 3.50
CA GLY A 264 -8.92 -10.08 2.40
C GLY A 264 -9.60 -11.04 1.41
N ASN A 265 -10.36 -12.02 1.90
CA ASN A 265 -11.15 -12.91 1.04
C ASN A 265 -12.27 -12.16 0.28
N MET A 266 -12.97 -11.23 0.94
CA MET A 266 -14.02 -10.41 0.31
C MET A 266 -13.44 -9.51 -0.81
N LEU A 267 -12.26 -8.92 -0.59
CA LEU A 267 -11.53 -8.15 -1.60
C LEU A 267 -11.11 -9.03 -2.79
N ALA A 268 -10.67 -10.26 -2.53
CA ALA A 268 -10.32 -11.22 -3.59
C ALA A 268 -11.55 -11.64 -4.40
N ASP A 269 -12.71 -11.85 -3.75
CA ASP A 269 -13.99 -12.10 -4.43
C ASP A 269 -14.38 -10.92 -5.33
N ALA A 270 -14.31 -9.71 -4.82
CA ALA A 270 -14.61 -8.49 -5.56
C ALA A 270 -13.70 -8.32 -6.78
N PHE A 271 -12.40 -8.56 -6.63
CA PHE A 271 -11.44 -8.50 -7.72
C PHE A 271 -11.71 -9.57 -8.79
N LEU A 272 -11.90 -10.84 -8.39
CA LEU A 272 -12.09 -11.95 -9.34
C LEU A 272 -13.44 -11.88 -10.06
N ASN A 273 -14.47 -11.32 -9.43
CA ASN A 273 -15.79 -11.13 -10.04
C ASN A 273 -15.87 -9.88 -10.94
N SER A 274 -14.92 -8.96 -10.83
CA SER A 274 -14.83 -7.86 -11.79
C SER A 274 -14.28 -8.40 -13.12
N ASN A 275 -14.89 -8.03 -14.24
CA ASN A 275 -14.48 -8.47 -15.60
C ASN A 275 -13.04 -8.08 -15.98
N THR A 276 -12.27 -7.57 -15.06
CA THR A 276 -10.86 -7.15 -15.20
C THR A 276 -9.88 -8.26 -14.81
N SER A 277 -10.36 -9.42 -14.39
CA SER A 277 -9.56 -10.48 -13.78
C SER A 277 -8.83 -11.40 -14.77
N VAL A 278 -9.04 -11.26 -16.08
CA VAL A 278 -8.41 -12.13 -17.11
C VAL A 278 -7.56 -11.34 -18.08
#